data_c45ae939b82030c56f0a350d434e793c
#
_entry.id   c45ae939b82030c56f0a350d434e793c
#
_cell.length_a   1.000
_cell.length_b   1.000
_cell.length_c   1.000
_cell.angle_alpha   90.00
_cell.angle_beta   90.00
_cell.angle_gamma   90.00
#
_symmetry.space_group_name_H-M   'P 1'
#
loop_
_entity.id
_entity.type
_entity.pdbx_description
1 polymer ?
#
loop_
_entity_poly.entity_id
_entity_poly.type
_entity_poly.pdbx_seq_one_letter_code
_entity_poly.pdbx_strand_id
1 'polypeptide(L)'
;MADNMLSVVKYDAGGVEIKLEPETVKNYLVRGNGKVTDQEVLFFIRTCQAQKLNPLAYGEVYLIKFGNEPAQLVIGKETYMKRAFKNPNYNGMKSGIVVQRGEDIVQKEGTCLYPSEALLGGWCRVYHELNGKETETFKEVSLQEYQKFKDGKPMANWGSKPCTMIEKVAVSQAVRAAFPDDYQGLYTAEEFGYTDRDAEKGQVLD
;
A
#
# COMPACT_ATOMS: atom_id res chain seq x y z
N MET A 1 0.81 38.70 5.42
CA MET A 1 1.98 37.85 5.65
C MET A 1 1.53 36.39 5.50
N ALA A 2 1.35 35.94 4.25
CA ALA A 2 1.09 34.55 3.89
C ALA A 2 2.32 34.06 3.10
N ASP A 3 3.47 34.14 3.78
CA ASP A 3 4.74 33.83 3.13
C ASP A 3 5.26 32.49 3.64
N ASN A 4 5.51 31.58 2.67
CA ASN A 4 6.39 30.42 2.81
C ASN A 4 5.86 29.17 3.52
N MET A 5 4.60 28.78 3.36
CA MET A 5 4.15 27.44 3.79
C MET A 5 4.71 26.29 2.92
N LEU A 6 5.19 26.59 1.71
CA LEU A 6 5.72 25.63 0.74
C LEU A 6 7.24 25.77 0.56
N SER A 7 7.98 25.63 1.66
CA SER A 7 9.45 25.62 1.62
C SER A 7 9.96 24.20 1.32
N VAL A 8 11.16 24.14 0.72
CA VAL A 8 11.93 22.90 0.53
C VAL A 8 12.14 22.22 1.89
N VAL A 9 11.80 20.94 1.98
CA VAL A 9 12.01 20.13 3.18
C VAL A 9 13.17 19.19 2.95
N LYS A 10 14.13 19.19 3.90
CA LYS A 10 15.25 18.24 3.91
C LYS A 10 15.11 17.28 5.08
N TYR A 11 15.37 15.99 4.84
CA TYR A 11 15.34 14.97 5.88
C TYR A 11 16.16 13.73 5.43
N ASP A 12 16.49 12.88 6.39
CA ASP A 12 17.11 11.59 6.13
C ASP A 12 16.04 10.50 6.00
N ALA A 13 16.15 9.68 4.97
CA ALA A 13 15.32 8.51 4.73
C ALA A 13 16.19 7.26 4.63
N GLY A 14 16.56 6.70 5.77
CA GLY A 14 17.34 5.46 5.84
C GLY A 14 18.79 5.61 5.36
N GLY A 15 19.43 6.73 5.69
CA GLY A 15 20.80 7.07 5.31
C GLY A 15 20.94 7.81 3.97
N VAL A 16 19.81 8.17 3.35
CA VAL A 16 19.76 8.98 2.13
C VAL A 16 19.19 10.36 2.45
N GLU A 17 19.94 11.42 2.19
CA GLU A 17 19.41 12.79 2.33
C GLU A 17 18.38 13.05 1.23
N ILE A 18 17.16 13.36 1.61
CA ILE A 18 16.04 13.71 0.73
C ILE A 18 15.84 15.22 0.78
N LYS A 19 15.80 15.83 -0.41
CA LYS A 19 15.40 17.20 -0.62
C LYS A 19 14.09 17.18 -1.41
N LEU A 20 12.99 17.54 -0.77
CA LEU A 20 11.65 17.47 -1.37
C LEU A 20 11.05 18.86 -1.51
N GLU A 21 10.73 19.23 -2.73
CA GLU A 21 10.13 20.50 -3.10
C GLU A 21 8.65 20.28 -3.45
N PRO A 22 7.75 21.21 -3.11
CA PRO A 22 6.33 21.08 -3.43
C PRO A 22 6.04 20.90 -4.93
N GLU A 23 6.78 21.60 -5.77
CA GLU A 23 6.64 21.47 -7.23
C GLU A 23 7.07 20.08 -7.74
N THR A 24 8.09 19.48 -7.14
CA THR A 24 8.49 18.09 -7.43
C THR A 24 7.35 17.13 -7.10
N VAL A 25 6.66 17.33 -5.97
CA VAL A 25 5.51 16.50 -5.60
C VAL A 25 4.39 16.65 -6.61
N LYS A 26 3.98 17.89 -6.93
CA LYS A 26 2.88 18.17 -7.86
C LYS A 26 3.12 17.60 -9.26
N ASN A 27 4.36 17.73 -9.75
CA ASN A 27 4.69 17.38 -11.13
C ASN A 27 5.03 15.89 -11.31
N TYR A 28 5.59 15.23 -10.30
CA TYR A 28 6.17 13.89 -10.48
C TYR A 28 5.63 12.82 -9.52
N LEU A 29 5.06 13.20 -8.38
CA LEU A 29 4.68 12.24 -7.33
C LEU A 29 3.17 12.10 -7.15
N VAL A 30 2.37 12.89 -7.87
CA VAL A 30 0.91 12.77 -7.88
C VAL A 30 0.50 11.79 -8.97
N ARG A 31 -0.43 10.92 -8.63
CA ARG A 31 -1.06 9.93 -9.52
C ARG A 31 -2.57 10.16 -9.56
N GLY A 32 -3.23 9.62 -10.59
CA GLY A 32 -4.65 9.84 -10.81
C GLY A 32 -4.92 11.08 -11.67
N ASN A 33 -6.17 11.56 -11.65
CA ASN A 33 -6.63 12.67 -12.51
C ASN A 33 -7.09 13.91 -11.74
N GLY A 34 -6.98 13.89 -10.41
CA GLY A 34 -7.37 15.00 -9.55
C GLY A 34 -6.24 16.01 -9.36
N LYS A 35 -6.57 17.30 -9.20
CA LYS A 35 -5.59 18.34 -8.86
C LYS A 35 -5.40 18.39 -7.36
N VAL A 36 -4.16 18.26 -6.90
CA VAL A 36 -3.80 18.39 -5.48
C VAL A 36 -3.77 19.84 -5.04
N THR A 37 -4.18 20.08 -3.81
CA THR A 37 -4.05 21.39 -3.14
C THR A 37 -2.68 21.53 -2.48
N ASP A 38 -2.28 22.77 -2.18
CA ASP A 38 -1.05 23.04 -1.46
C ASP A 38 -1.02 22.39 -0.07
N GLN A 39 -2.18 22.32 0.59
CA GLN A 39 -2.32 21.66 1.88
C GLN A 39 -2.10 20.14 1.79
N GLU A 40 -2.63 19.48 0.76
CA GLU A 40 -2.41 18.06 0.52
C GLU A 40 -0.93 17.75 0.21
N VAL A 41 -0.29 18.62 -0.58
CA VAL A 41 1.15 18.52 -0.87
C VAL A 41 1.98 18.70 0.40
N LEU A 42 1.68 19.71 1.21
CA LEU A 42 2.38 19.94 2.48
C LEU A 42 2.22 18.75 3.43
N PHE A 43 0.99 18.24 3.56
CA PHE A 43 0.72 17.06 4.39
C PHE A 43 1.51 15.84 3.91
N PHE A 44 1.55 15.58 2.59
CA PHE A 44 2.37 14.52 2.01
C PHE A 44 3.85 14.66 2.36
N ILE A 45 4.43 15.86 2.16
CA ILE A 45 5.85 16.13 2.47
C ILE A 45 6.15 15.89 3.95
N ARG A 46 5.28 16.41 4.85
CA ARG A 46 5.45 16.24 6.30
C ARG A 46 5.32 14.78 6.72
N THR A 47 4.41 14.03 6.13
CA THR A 47 4.27 12.60 6.39
C THR A 47 5.50 11.83 5.92
N CYS A 48 6.02 12.13 4.71
CA CYS A 48 7.26 11.53 4.22
C CYS A 48 8.45 11.81 5.18
N GLN A 49 8.57 13.04 5.66
CA GLN A 49 9.60 13.43 6.63
C GLN A 49 9.46 12.67 7.96
N ALA A 50 8.26 12.66 8.54
CA ALA A 50 7.97 12.01 9.82
C ALA A 50 8.19 10.50 9.75
N GLN A 51 7.78 9.89 8.66
CA GLN A 51 7.86 8.45 8.42
C GLN A 51 9.17 8.01 7.75
N LYS A 52 10.11 8.93 7.49
CA LYS A 52 11.39 8.68 6.83
C LYS A 52 11.22 7.91 5.50
N LEU A 53 10.22 8.29 4.70
CA LEU A 53 9.95 7.71 3.39
C LEU A 53 10.77 8.41 2.30
N ASN A 54 11.20 7.66 1.29
CA ASN A 54 11.89 8.21 0.12
C ASN A 54 10.95 8.27 -1.09
N PRO A 55 10.24 9.38 -1.34
CA PRO A 55 9.33 9.51 -2.48
C PRO A 55 10.06 9.59 -3.83
N LEU A 56 11.37 9.79 -3.83
CA LEU A 56 12.19 9.82 -5.04
C LEU A 56 12.66 8.41 -5.45
N ALA A 57 12.52 7.41 -4.56
CA ALA A 57 12.72 6.02 -4.91
C ALA A 57 11.46 5.50 -5.61
N TYR A 58 11.63 4.92 -6.81
CA TYR A 58 10.51 4.41 -7.60
C TYR A 58 9.64 3.44 -6.81
N GLY A 59 8.32 3.73 -6.77
CA GLY A 59 7.33 2.86 -6.15
C GLY A 59 7.33 2.83 -4.62
N GLU A 60 8.15 3.65 -3.93
CA GLU A 60 8.19 3.64 -2.47
C GLU A 60 6.97 4.34 -1.85
N VAL A 61 6.68 5.56 -2.29
CA VAL A 61 5.53 6.34 -1.82
C VAL A 61 5.08 7.33 -2.88
N TYR A 62 3.78 7.55 -2.99
CA TYR A 62 3.19 8.53 -3.89
C TYR A 62 1.83 9.01 -3.39
N LEU A 63 1.33 10.09 -3.98
CA LEU A 63 0.05 10.70 -3.66
C LEU A 63 -0.95 10.35 -4.76
N ILE A 64 -2.08 9.72 -4.41
CA ILE A 64 -3.15 9.44 -5.37
C ILE A 64 -4.30 10.40 -5.13
N LYS A 65 -4.82 11.01 -6.21
CA LYS A 65 -6.04 11.82 -6.17
C LYS A 65 -6.90 11.58 -7.40
N PHE A 66 -8.19 11.30 -7.17
CA PHE A 66 -9.18 11.16 -8.21
C PHE A 66 -10.28 12.21 -8.05
N GLY A 67 -10.54 12.97 -9.13
CA GLY A 67 -11.56 14.01 -9.13
C GLY A 67 -11.42 14.97 -7.96
N ASN A 68 -12.49 15.11 -7.17
CA ASN A 68 -12.54 15.98 -5.99
C ASN A 68 -12.34 15.23 -4.66
N GLU A 69 -12.10 13.92 -4.68
CA GLU A 69 -11.82 13.16 -3.47
C GLU A 69 -10.53 13.65 -2.80
N PRO A 70 -10.41 13.53 -1.46
CA PRO A 70 -9.16 13.85 -0.76
C PRO A 70 -8.01 13.03 -1.30
N ALA A 71 -6.82 13.67 -1.44
CA ALA A 71 -5.63 12.95 -1.87
C ALA A 71 -5.20 11.93 -0.80
N GLN A 72 -4.83 10.72 -1.26
CA GLN A 72 -4.39 9.62 -0.40
C GLN A 72 -2.90 9.37 -0.58
N LEU A 73 -2.15 9.34 0.53
CA LEU A 73 -0.77 8.87 0.53
C LEU A 73 -0.80 7.34 0.52
N VAL A 74 -0.10 6.75 -0.44
CA VAL A 74 0.03 5.30 -0.55
C VAL A 74 1.48 4.89 -0.63
N ILE A 75 1.79 3.73 -0.08
CA ILE A 75 3.12 3.14 -0.14
C ILE A 75 3.10 1.82 -0.91
N GLY A 76 4.18 1.54 -1.60
CA GLY A 76 4.34 0.31 -2.35
C GLY A 76 4.53 -0.92 -1.45
N LYS A 77 4.14 -2.11 -1.95
CA LYS A 77 4.34 -3.40 -1.24
C LYS A 77 5.79 -3.60 -0.78
N GLU A 78 6.75 -3.21 -1.61
CA GLU A 78 8.18 -3.35 -1.29
C GLU A 78 8.59 -2.51 -0.07
N THR A 79 8.00 -1.34 0.10
CA THR A 79 8.24 -0.49 1.27
C THR A 79 7.72 -1.14 2.55
N TYR A 80 6.53 -1.78 2.49
CA TYR A 80 6.03 -2.60 3.58
C TYR A 80 7.02 -3.69 3.96
N MET A 81 7.46 -4.46 2.98
CA MET A 81 8.39 -5.57 3.21
C MET A 81 9.75 -5.11 3.73
N LYS A 82 10.30 -4.03 3.15
CA LYS A 82 11.58 -3.45 3.62
C LYS A 82 11.52 -3.04 5.09
N ARG A 83 10.39 -2.44 5.53
CA ARG A 83 10.20 -2.05 6.93
C ARG A 83 10.07 -3.27 7.84
N ALA A 84 9.25 -4.27 7.47
CA ALA A 84 9.10 -5.50 8.22
C ALA A 84 10.44 -6.20 8.42
N PHE A 85 11.24 -6.38 7.36
CA PHE A 85 12.55 -7.02 7.42
C PHE A 85 13.59 -6.26 8.26
N LYS A 86 13.42 -4.95 8.46
CA LYS A 86 14.29 -4.15 9.33
C LYS A 86 13.86 -4.18 10.79
N ASN A 87 12.64 -4.60 11.08
CA ASN A 87 12.16 -4.69 12.46
C ASN A 87 12.83 -5.88 13.15
N PRO A 88 13.54 -5.69 14.28
CA PRO A 88 14.26 -6.77 14.97
C PRO A 88 13.35 -7.86 15.52
N ASN A 89 12.07 -7.56 15.69
CA ASN A 89 11.07 -8.51 16.19
C ASN A 89 10.37 -9.30 15.07
N TYR A 90 10.74 -9.09 13.80
CA TYR A 90 10.15 -9.81 12.67
C TYR A 90 10.79 -11.18 12.48
N ASN A 91 10.01 -12.26 12.60
CA ASN A 91 10.45 -13.66 12.50
C ASN A 91 9.96 -14.35 11.20
N GLY A 92 9.42 -13.59 10.25
CA GLY A 92 8.94 -14.13 8.99
C GLY A 92 7.44 -14.00 8.80
N MET A 93 6.98 -14.42 7.63
CA MET A 93 5.55 -14.46 7.32
C MET A 93 5.20 -15.56 6.32
N LYS A 94 3.92 -15.94 6.30
CA LYS A 94 3.29 -16.75 5.26
C LYS A 94 2.05 -16.06 4.77
N SER A 95 1.80 -16.13 3.46
CA SER A 95 0.61 -15.52 2.84
C SER A 95 0.09 -16.35 1.69
N GLY A 96 -1.15 -16.06 1.31
CA GLY A 96 -1.77 -16.76 0.20
C GLY A 96 -3.22 -16.37 0.00
N ILE A 97 -3.95 -17.26 -0.65
CA ILE A 97 -5.35 -17.08 -1.00
C ILE A 97 -6.24 -18.07 -0.24
N VAL A 98 -7.50 -17.67 -0.06
CA VAL A 98 -8.59 -18.52 0.42
C VAL A 98 -9.42 -18.92 -0.78
N VAL A 99 -9.62 -20.21 -0.96
CA VAL A 99 -10.38 -20.74 -2.08
C VAL A 99 -11.46 -21.70 -1.62
N GLN A 100 -12.55 -21.77 -2.39
CA GLN A 100 -13.52 -22.85 -2.30
C GLN A 100 -13.14 -23.94 -3.29
N ARG A 101 -13.06 -25.18 -2.80
CA ARG A 101 -12.80 -26.39 -3.59
C ARG A 101 -13.92 -27.38 -3.29
N GLY A 102 -14.91 -27.47 -4.18
CA GLY A 102 -16.14 -28.21 -3.89
C GLY A 102 -16.89 -27.59 -2.71
N GLU A 103 -17.07 -28.36 -1.64
CA GLU A 103 -17.71 -27.90 -0.40
C GLU A 103 -16.68 -27.35 0.63
N ASP A 104 -15.39 -27.55 0.40
CA ASP A 104 -14.33 -27.17 1.33
C ASP A 104 -13.84 -25.74 1.10
N ILE A 105 -13.54 -25.04 2.21
CA ILE A 105 -12.81 -23.75 2.20
C ILE A 105 -11.37 -24.05 2.62
N VAL A 106 -10.44 -23.64 1.76
CA VAL A 106 -9.02 -23.99 1.90
C VAL A 106 -8.15 -22.73 1.87
N GLN A 107 -7.27 -22.56 2.85
CA GLN A 107 -6.17 -21.61 2.81
C GLN A 107 -4.99 -22.22 2.03
N LYS A 108 -4.61 -21.59 0.92
CA LYS A 108 -3.48 -21.99 0.09
C LYS A 108 -2.34 -20.99 0.23
N GLU A 109 -1.13 -21.46 0.42
CA GLU A 109 0.06 -20.61 0.37
C GLU A 109 0.35 -20.21 -1.09
N GLY A 110 0.63 -18.90 -1.29
CA GLY A 110 0.81 -18.32 -2.62
C GLY A 110 -0.51 -17.96 -3.33
N THR A 111 -0.41 -17.56 -4.60
CA THR A 111 -1.53 -16.97 -5.37
C THR A 111 -1.99 -17.81 -6.56
N CYS A 112 -1.57 -19.06 -6.66
CA CYS A 112 -1.97 -19.94 -7.76
C CYS A 112 -3.41 -20.45 -7.56
N LEU A 113 -4.32 -20.10 -8.47
CA LEU A 113 -5.70 -20.57 -8.52
C LEU A 113 -5.84 -21.69 -9.55
N TYR A 114 -6.38 -22.84 -9.15
CA TYR A 114 -6.62 -23.95 -10.06
C TYR A 114 -8.01 -23.86 -10.71
N PRO A 115 -8.24 -24.48 -11.90
CA PRO A 115 -9.51 -24.35 -12.62
C PRO A 115 -10.76 -24.81 -11.85
N SER A 116 -10.59 -25.73 -10.86
CA SER A 116 -11.68 -26.24 -10.02
C SER A 116 -11.91 -25.43 -8.74
N GLU A 117 -11.22 -24.30 -8.56
CA GLU A 117 -11.28 -23.49 -7.35
C GLU A 117 -11.94 -22.13 -7.62
N ALA A 118 -12.74 -21.66 -6.67
CA ALA A 118 -13.25 -20.30 -6.65
C ALA A 118 -12.50 -19.47 -5.61
N LEU A 119 -12.00 -18.29 -6.02
CA LEU A 119 -11.32 -17.37 -5.12
C LEU A 119 -12.31 -16.70 -4.16
N LEU A 120 -12.07 -16.80 -2.84
CA LEU A 120 -12.89 -16.19 -1.79
C LEU A 120 -12.18 -15.01 -1.11
N GLY A 121 -10.86 -15.08 -0.94
CA GLY A 121 -10.14 -14.09 -0.17
C GLY A 121 -8.63 -14.26 -0.20
N GLY A 122 -7.95 -13.51 0.67
CA GLY A 122 -6.52 -13.64 0.92
C GLY A 122 -6.23 -13.76 2.40
N TRP A 123 -5.09 -14.32 2.76
CA TRP A 123 -4.66 -14.45 4.13
C TRP A 123 -3.17 -14.17 4.30
N CYS A 124 -2.79 -13.75 5.52
CA CYS A 124 -1.38 -13.58 5.89
C CYS A 124 -1.20 -13.89 7.38
N ARG A 125 -0.10 -14.57 7.71
CA ARG A 125 0.41 -14.81 9.07
C ARG A 125 1.77 -14.16 9.18
N VAL A 126 1.93 -13.25 10.14
CA VAL A 126 3.20 -12.61 10.47
C VAL A 126 3.66 -13.18 11.82
N TYR A 127 4.85 -13.77 11.83
CA TYR A 127 5.49 -14.26 13.03
C TYR A 127 6.41 -13.18 13.58
N HIS A 128 6.28 -12.87 14.86
CA HIS A 128 7.05 -11.79 15.47
C HIS A 128 7.21 -12.01 16.97
N GLU A 129 8.18 -11.31 17.57
CA GLU A 129 8.32 -11.28 19.01
C GLU A 129 7.51 -10.10 19.60
N LEU A 130 6.76 -10.36 20.66
CA LEU A 130 6.06 -9.36 21.45
C LEU A 130 6.35 -9.58 22.94
N ASN A 131 7.03 -8.64 23.59
CA ASN A 131 7.42 -8.74 25.01
C ASN A 131 8.19 -10.03 25.36
N GLY A 132 9.14 -10.44 24.50
CA GLY A 132 9.96 -11.64 24.70
C GLY A 132 9.25 -12.96 24.41
N LYS A 133 8.07 -12.92 23.76
CA LYS A 133 7.30 -14.10 23.37
C LYS A 133 7.08 -14.15 21.88
N GLU A 134 7.28 -15.32 21.29
CA GLU A 134 6.87 -15.55 19.91
C GLU A 134 5.35 -15.44 19.80
N THR A 135 4.91 -14.66 18.83
CA THR A 135 3.52 -14.30 18.61
C THR A 135 3.20 -14.40 17.12
N GLU A 136 1.96 -14.77 16.80
CA GLU A 136 1.45 -14.77 15.45
C GLU A 136 0.36 -13.69 15.31
N THR A 137 0.49 -12.84 14.29
CA THR A 137 -0.58 -11.96 13.85
C THR A 137 -1.18 -12.51 12.56
N PHE A 138 -2.44 -12.91 12.61
CA PHE A 138 -3.18 -13.47 11.48
C PHE A 138 -4.21 -12.49 10.96
N LYS A 139 -4.29 -12.35 9.64
CA LYS A 139 -5.36 -11.63 8.92
C LYS A 139 -5.86 -12.47 7.76
N GLU A 140 -7.17 -12.49 7.62
CA GLU A 140 -7.88 -13.04 6.47
C GLU A 140 -8.86 -11.98 5.99
N VAL A 141 -8.91 -11.75 4.68
CA VAL A 141 -9.68 -10.67 4.05
C VAL A 141 -10.54 -11.22 2.92
N SER A 142 -11.77 -10.73 2.80
CA SER A 142 -12.71 -11.14 1.77
C SER A 142 -12.44 -10.44 0.45
N LEU A 143 -12.42 -11.19 -0.66
CA LEU A 143 -12.34 -10.61 -2.00
C LEU A 143 -13.49 -9.64 -2.27
N GLN A 144 -14.69 -9.99 -1.81
CA GLN A 144 -15.91 -9.20 -2.03
C GLN A 144 -15.83 -7.79 -1.43
N GLU A 145 -15.11 -7.61 -0.33
CA GLU A 145 -14.97 -6.30 0.33
C GLU A 145 -14.02 -5.36 -0.41
N TYR A 146 -13.00 -5.91 -1.07
CA TYR A 146 -11.91 -5.12 -1.66
C TYR A 146 -12.00 -5.00 -3.18
N GLN A 147 -12.61 -5.97 -3.86
CA GLN A 147 -12.71 -5.95 -5.31
C GLN A 147 -13.59 -4.80 -5.79
N LYS A 148 -13.02 -3.87 -6.54
CA LYS A 148 -13.72 -2.73 -7.12
C LYS A 148 -14.30 -3.06 -8.49
N PHE A 149 -15.51 -2.54 -8.72
CA PHE A 149 -16.25 -2.70 -9.98
C PHE A 149 -16.53 -1.35 -10.62
N LYS A 150 -16.50 -1.34 -11.95
CA LYS A 150 -16.98 -0.24 -12.78
C LYS A 150 -17.82 -0.85 -13.91
N ASP A 151 -19.05 -0.35 -14.10
CA ASP A 151 -19.98 -0.83 -15.12
C ASP A 151 -20.20 -2.37 -15.06
N GLY A 152 -20.30 -2.92 -13.84
CA GLY A 152 -20.51 -4.35 -13.58
C GLY A 152 -19.29 -5.25 -13.83
N LYS A 153 -18.11 -4.69 -14.12
CA LYS A 153 -16.87 -5.44 -14.35
C LYS A 153 -15.81 -5.08 -13.31
N PRO A 154 -15.01 -6.06 -12.83
CA PRO A 154 -13.89 -5.76 -11.95
C PRO A 154 -12.90 -4.81 -12.61
N MET A 155 -12.45 -3.80 -11.86
CA MET A 155 -11.54 -2.78 -12.37
C MET A 155 -10.10 -3.29 -12.49
N ALA A 156 -9.42 -2.92 -13.58
CA ALA A 156 -7.98 -3.06 -13.79
C ALA A 156 -7.40 -4.42 -13.27
N ASN A 157 -6.45 -4.36 -12.33
CA ASN A 157 -5.80 -5.56 -11.79
C ASN A 157 -6.74 -6.45 -10.95
N TRP A 158 -7.83 -5.91 -10.41
CA TRP A 158 -8.87 -6.71 -9.74
C TRP A 158 -9.58 -7.66 -10.70
N GLY A 159 -9.63 -7.35 -12.00
CA GLY A 159 -10.14 -8.23 -13.03
C GLY A 159 -9.09 -9.22 -13.56
N SER A 160 -7.84 -8.75 -13.75
CA SER A 160 -6.79 -9.56 -14.40
C SER A 160 -5.93 -10.38 -13.43
N LYS A 161 -5.79 -9.95 -12.16
CA LYS A 161 -4.90 -10.56 -11.14
C LYS A 161 -5.54 -10.54 -9.74
N PRO A 162 -6.80 -11.00 -9.56
CA PRO A 162 -7.52 -10.89 -8.29
C PRO A 162 -6.80 -11.59 -7.14
N CYS A 163 -6.19 -12.75 -7.37
CA CYS A 163 -5.44 -13.49 -6.34
C CYS A 163 -4.28 -12.67 -5.77
N THR A 164 -3.49 -12.05 -6.65
CA THR A 164 -2.37 -11.20 -6.23
C THR A 164 -2.86 -9.95 -5.50
N MET A 165 -3.97 -9.36 -5.94
CA MET A 165 -4.52 -8.16 -5.33
C MET A 165 -5.01 -8.43 -3.91
N ILE A 166 -5.77 -9.49 -3.71
CA ILE A 166 -6.32 -9.80 -2.37
C ILE A 166 -5.24 -10.29 -1.39
N GLU A 167 -4.22 -11.01 -1.87
CA GLU A 167 -3.06 -11.38 -1.05
C GLU A 167 -2.31 -10.14 -0.57
N LYS A 168 -2.07 -9.14 -1.45
CA LYS A 168 -1.42 -7.87 -1.06
C LYS A 168 -2.18 -7.16 0.06
N VAL A 169 -3.51 -7.13 0.02
CA VAL A 169 -4.35 -6.55 1.07
C VAL A 169 -4.16 -7.30 2.38
N ALA A 170 -4.19 -8.63 2.37
CA ALA A 170 -3.99 -9.45 3.56
C ALA A 170 -2.60 -9.21 4.19
N VAL A 171 -1.55 -9.17 3.35
CA VAL A 171 -0.17 -8.90 3.78
C VAL A 171 -0.05 -7.52 4.43
N SER A 172 -0.55 -6.46 3.78
CA SER A 172 -0.44 -5.10 4.32
C SER A 172 -1.16 -4.95 5.66
N GLN A 173 -2.34 -5.55 5.81
CA GLN A 173 -3.10 -5.53 7.05
C GLN A 173 -2.43 -6.33 8.17
N ALA A 174 -1.89 -7.52 7.86
CA ALA A 174 -1.23 -8.35 8.85
C ALA A 174 0.06 -7.69 9.37
N VAL A 175 0.89 -7.16 8.47
CA VAL A 175 2.14 -6.49 8.82
C VAL A 175 1.88 -5.22 9.64
N ARG A 176 0.87 -4.39 9.26
CA ARG A 176 0.49 -3.21 10.03
C ARG A 176 -0.07 -3.56 11.42
N ALA A 177 -0.79 -4.67 11.54
CA ALA A 177 -1.30 -5.13 12.83
C ALA A 177 -0.20 -5.71 13.73
N ALA A 178 0.83 -6.35 13.14
CA ALA A 178 1.98 -6.87 13.89
C ALA A 178 2.92 -5.75 14.38
N PHE A 179 3.06 -4.67 13.60
CA PHE A 179 4.00 -3.57 13.87
C PHE A 179 3.30 -2.20 13.73
N PRO A 180 2.33 -1.87 14.58
CA PRO A 180 1.50 -0.67 14.41
C PRO A 180 2.31 0.64 14.42
N ASP A 181 3.37 0.72 15.21
CA ASP A 181 4.21 1.91 15.31
C ASP A 181 4.99 2.20 14.02
N ASP A 182 5.40 1.15 13.31
CA ASP A 182 6.15 1.27 12.04
C ASP A 182 5.26 1.67 10.86
N TYR A 183 3.95 1.41 10.95
CA TYR A 183 3.01 1.54 9.82
C TYR A 183 1.83 2.47 10.09
N GLN A 184 1.88 3.26 11.14
CA GLN A 184 0.80 4.18 11.49
C GLN A 184 0.50 5.17 10.33
N GLY A 185 -0.75 5.15 9.85
CA GLY A 185 -1.20 6.02 8.77
C GLY A 185 -0.67 5.66 7.37
N LEU A 186 -0.01 4.51 7.23
CA LEU A 186 0.49 4.02 5.95
C LEU A 186 -0.41 2.92 5.39
N TYR A 187 -0.89 3.11 4.18
CA TYR A 187 -1.78 2.19 3.46
C TYR A 187 -1.27 1.92 2.06
N THR A 188 -1.59 0.75 1.50
CA THR A 188 -1.32 0.45 0.09
C THR A 188 -2.45 0.94 -0.81
N ALA A 189 -2.19 1.09 -2.10
CA ALA A 189 -3.23 1.48 -3.07
C ALA A 189 -4.38 0.47 -3.12
N GLU A 190 -4.08 -0.80 -2.98
CA GLU A 190 -5.05 -1.90 -3.00
C GLU A 190 -6.06 -1.83 -1.85
N GLU A 191 -5.66 -1.34 -0.68
CA GLU A 191 -6.56 -1.16 0.46
C GLU A 191 -7.61 -0.07 0.21
N PHE A 192 -7.30 0.92 -0.64
CA PHE A 192 -8.28 1.90 -1.14
C PHE A 192 -9.03 1.41 -2.38
N GLY A 193 -8.72 0.21 -2.87
CA GLY A 193 -9.29 -0.36 -4.08
C GLY A 193 -8.68 0.19 -5.38
N TYR A 194 -7.56 0.90 -5.31
CA TYR A 194 -6.79 1.33 -6.47
C TYR A 194 -5.85 0.22 -6.95
N THR A 195 -5.25 0.40 -8.10
CA THR A 195 -4.29 -0.54 -8.67
C THR A 195 -2.99 0.18 -9.02
N ASP A 196 -1.90 -0.57 -9.19
CA ASP A 196 -0.63 -0.02 -9.64
C ASP A 196 -0.77 0.76 -10.98
N ARG A 197 -1.69 0.34 -11.87
CA ARG A 197 -1.97 1.05 -13.13
C ARG A 197 -2.68 2.39 -12.92
N ASP A 198 -3.52 2.50 -11.89
CA ASP A 198 -4.13 3.79 -11.53
C ASP A 198 -3.07 4.75 -11.00
N ALA A 199 -2.06 4.18 -10.34
CA ALA A 199 -0.89 4.90 -9.89
C ALA A 199 0.04 5.33 -11.05
N GLU A 200 0.14 4.55 -12.13
CA GLU A 200 1.01 4.84 -13.29
C GLU A 200 0.43 5.88 -14.26
N LYS A 201 -0.89 6.02 -14.34
CA LYS A 201 -1.58 6.92 -15.30
C LYS A 201 -1.37 8.42 -15.07
N GLY A 202 -0.58 8.83 -14.09
CA GLY A 202 -0.23 10.23 -13.85
C GLY A 202 0.94 10.77 -14.68
N GLN A 203 1.57 9.96 -15.52
CA GLN A 203 2.68 10.37 -16.39
C GLN A 203 2.28 10.28 -17.85
N VAL A 204 1.48 11.22 -18.35
CA VAL A 204 1.56 11.62 -19.75
C VAL A 204 2.55 12.79 -19.78
N LEU A 205 3.77 12.50 -20.13
CA LEU A 205 4.72 13.50 -20.60
C LEU A 205 4.29 13.82 -22.03
N ASP A 206 3.67 14.97 -22.23
CA ASP A 206 3.62 15.62 -23.54
C ASP A 206 4.97 16.23 -23.88
#